data_4d8a3ebb363bb8c55476b063e91b156b
#
_entry.id   4d8a3ebb363bb8c55476b063e91b156b
#
_cell.length_a   1.000
_cell.length_b   1.000
_cell.length_c   1.000
_cell.angle_alpha   90.00
_cell.angle_beta   90.00
_cell.angle_gamma   90.00
#
_symmetry.space_group_name_H-M   'P 1'
#
loop_
_entity.id
_entity.type
_entity.pdbx_description
1 polymer ?
#
loop_
_entity_poly.entity_id
_entity_poly.type
_entity_poly.pdbx_seq_one_letter_code
_entity_poly.pdbx_strand_id
1 'polypeptide(L)'
;MFTVLIPIQLICIILLSIPASAAEGALEKAKLGRVSWSSFQCATWADMSGNKKEHAPLFVVGLKAGREFINAVRSGQVTAKLAKQEAPIEVTTLLEGPSTDFLLGRIFQSAGLDAYDKIVKEENGILLEPSKWINDKELIKTKAQTRYLNGNCAALKEKVDRGGKSKTKSN
;
A
#
# COMPACT_ATOMS: atom_id res chain seq x y z
N MET A 1 -14.42 -14.13 -70.08
CA MET A 1 -13.37 -14.32 -69.07
C MET A 1 -13.18 -13.04 -68.31
N PHE A 2 -13.83 -12.92 -67.13
CA PHE A 2 -13.71 -11.71 -66.30
C PHE A 2 -12.81 -12.06 -65.10
N THR A 3 -11.60 -11.46 -65.05
CA THR A 3 -10.67 -11.63 -63.97
C THR A 3 -11.00 -10.60 -62.86
N VAL A 4 -11.50 -11.09 -61.72
CA VAL A 4 -11.76 -10.27 -60.53
C VAL A 4 -10.45 -10.12 -59.76
N LEU A 5 -9.90 -8.90 -59.76
CA LEU A 5 -8.77 -8.51 -58.93
C LEU A 5 -9.33 -8.16 -57.54
N ILE A 6 -9.01 -8.97 -56.54
CA ILE A 6 -9.30 -8.69 -55.11
C ILE A 6 -8.16 -7.83 -54.56
N PRO A 7 -8.42 -6.61 -54.04
CA PRO A 7 -7.39 -5.82 -53.39
C PRO A 7 -7.08 -6.41 -52.02
N ILE A 8 -5.83 -6.80 -51.82
CA ILE A 8 -5.28 -7.17 -50.50
C ILE A 8 -5.21 -5.92 -49.63
N GLN A 9 -6.18 -5.74 -48.72
CA GLN A 9 -6.10 -4.73 -47.70
C GLN A 9 -5.01 -5.11 -46.66
N LEU A 10 -3.91 -4.38 -46.70
CA LEU A 10 -2.84 -4.45 -45.71
C LEU A 10 -3.35 -3.96 -44.37
N ILE A 11 -3.77 -4.85 -43.46
CA ILE A 11 -4.14 -4.52 -42.08
C ILE A 11 -2.84 -4.21 -41.35
N CYS A 12 -2.57 -2.91 -41.21
CA CYS A 12 -1.46 -2.40 -40.39
C CYS A 12 -1.82 -2.59 -38.91
N ILE A 13 -1.38 -3.71 -38.30
CA ILE A 13 -1.52 -3.93 -36.84
C ILE A 13 -0.53 -3.00 -36.16
N ILE A 14 -1.02 -1.85 -35.70
CA ILE A 14 -0.27 -0.95 -34.81
C ILE A 14 -0.20 -1.64 -33.44
N LEU A 15 0.87 -2.37 -33.18
CA LEU A 15 1.23 -2.84 -31.86
C LEU A 15 1.57 -1.60 -31.02
N LEU A 16 0.62 -1.17 -30.17
CA LEU A 16 0.85 -0.16 -29.12
C LEU A 16 1.84 -0.75 -28.10
N SER A 17 3.11 -0.60 -28.37
CA SER A 17 4.18 -0.90 -27.43
C SER A 17 4.13 0.15 -26.31
N ILE A 18 3.63 -0.25 -25.13
CA ILE A 18 3.77 0.56 -23.91
C ILE A 18 5.28 0.65 -23.62
N PRO A 19 5.86 1.84 -23.51
CA PRO A 19 7.28 1.96 -23.22
C PRO A 19 7.58 1.32 -21.85
N ALA A 20 8.65 0.52 -21.77
CA ALA A 20 9.04 -0.22 -20.56
C ALA A 20 9.13 0.67 -19.32
N SER A 21 9.58 1.91 -19.47
CA SER A 21 9.64 2.93 -18.43
C SER A 21 8.27 3.30 -17.82
N ALA A 22 7.19 3.32 -18.63
CA ALA A 22 5.84 3.59 -18.12
C ALA A 22 5.29 2.40 -17.31
N ALA A 23 5.62 1.18 -17.72
CA ALA A 23 5.22 -0.03 -17.00
C ALA A 23 5.95 -0.13 -15.64
N GLU A 24 7.24 0.18 -15.60
CA GLU A 24 8.02 0.24 -14.34
C GLU A 24 7.47 1.31 -13.39
N GLY A 25 7.18 2.51 -13.89
CA GLY A 25 6.57 3.57 -13.09
C GLY A 25 5.19 3.20 -12.52
N ALA A 26 4.37 2.48 -13.28
CA ALA A 26 3.08 1.96 -12.81
C ALA A 26 3.25 0.92 -11.70
N LEU A 27 4.22 0.00 -11.84
CA LEU A 27 4.53 -1.02 -10.84
C LEU A 27 4.97 -0.39 -9.50
N GLU A 28 5.90 0.57 -9.56
CA GLU A 28 6.36 1.26 -8.35
C GLU A 28 5.22 2.01 -7.62
N LYS A 29 4.34 2.67 -8.37
CA LYS A 29 3.15 3.31 -7.80
C LYS A 29 2.17 2.29 -7.21
N ALA A 30 2.00 1.13 -7.80
CA ALA A 30 1.14 0.08 -7.27
C ALA A 30 1.65 -0.46 -5.93
N LYS A 31 2.96 -0.63 -5.77
CA LYS A 31 3.60 -1.05 -4.50
C LYS A 31 3.38 -0.06 -3.35
N LEU A 32 3.11 1.21 -3.64
CA LEU A 32 2.83 2.21 -2.60
C LEU A 32 1.58 1.90 -1.78
N GLY A 33 0.62 1.13 -2.32
CA GLY A 33 -0.52 0.65 -1.55
C GLY A 33 -0.08 -0.23 -0.37
N ARG A 34 0.89 -1.12 -0.59
CA ARG A 34 1.49 -1.95 0.48
C ARG A 34 2.30 -1.10 1.46
N VAL A 35 3.07 -0.13 0.96
CA VAL A 35 3.84 0.80 1.82
C VAL A 35 2.91 1.57 2.74
N SER A 36 1.80 2.09 2.21
CA SER A 36 0.79 2.81 3.00
C SER A 36 0.22 1.95 4.13
N TRP A 37 -0.26 0.75 3.80
CA TRP A 37 -0.82 -0.19 4.76
C TRP A 37 0.18 -0.54 5.88
N SER A 38 1.36 -1.01 5.49
CA SER A 38 2.40 -1.40 6.44
C SER A 38 2.86 -0.24 7.33
N SER A 39 2.94 0.99 6.78
CA SER A 39 3.33 2.16 7.55
C SER A 39 2.29 2.52 8.61
N PHE A 40 0.99 2.40 8.31
CA PHE A 40 -0.07 2.63 9.27
C PHE A 40 -0.12 1.55 10.36
N GLN A 41 0.08 0.27 10.00
CA GLN A 41 0.25 -0.79 11.00
C GLN A 41 1.44 -0.51 11.91
N CYS A 42 2.59 -0.17 11.34
CA CYS A 42 3.80 0.16 12.08
C CYS A 42 3.62 1.38 13.01
N ALA A 43 2.89 2.39 12.57
CA ALA A 43 2.54 3.53 13.42
C ALA A 43 1.71 3.09 14.63
N THR A 44 0.72 2.23 14.42
CA THR A 44 -0.11 1.67 15.51
C THR A 44 0.74 0.83 16.47
N TRP A 45 1.62 -0.05 15.97
CA TRP A 45 2.50 -0.83 16.84
C TRP A 45 3.51 0.03 17.59
N ALA A 46 4.00 1.12 16.99
CA ALA A 46 4.86 2.09 17.66
C ALA A 46 4.13 2.74 18.85
N ASP A 47 2.86 3.14 18.67
CA ASP A 47 2.06 3.71 19.74
C ASP A 47 1.78 2.69 20.85
N MET A 48 1.32 1.49 20.50
CA MET A 48 1.02 0.40 21.44
C MET A 48 2.25 -0.06 22.23
N SER A 49 3.46 0.00 21.64
CA SER A 49 4.72 -0.31 22.33
C SER A 49 5.25 0.83 23.20
N GLY A 50 4.59 2.00 23.18
CA GLY A 50 5.04 3.21 23.88
C GLY A 50 6.12 4.00 23.16
N ASN A 51 6.51 3.61 21.94
CA ASN A 51 7.51 4.31 21.13
C ASN A 51 6.87 5.44 20.29
N LYS A 52 6.25 6.40 20.99
CA LYS A 52 5.49 7.50 20.36
C LYS A 52 6.29 8.34 19.37
N LYS A 53 7.62 8.39 19.49
CA LYS A 53 8.50 9.14 18.57
C LYS A 53 8.46 8.57 17.15
N GLU A 54 8.18 7.28 17.01
CA GLU A 54 8.12 6.58 15.73
C GLU A 54 6.73 6.65 15.07
N HIS A 55 5.68 6.88 15.86
CA HIS A 55 4.29 6.95 15.35
C HIS A 55 4.14 8.01 14.25
N ALA A 56 4.44 9.27 14.57
CA ALA A 56 4.18 10.38 13.64
C ALA A 56 4.96 10.27 12.31
N PRO A 57 6.27 9.94 12.28
CA PRO A 57 6.99 9.72 11.03
C PRO A 57 6.37 8.60 10.18
N LEU A 58 6.01 7.46 10.77
CA LEU A 58 5.41 6.34 10.05
C LEU A 58 4.02 6.68 9.51
N PHE A 59 3.21 7.41 10.29
CA PHE A 59 1.93 7.91 9.84
C PHE A 59 2.06 8.81 8.59
N VAL A 60 3.03 9.73 8.60
CA VAL A 60 3.31 10.62 7.45
C VAL A 60 3.75 9.82 6.21
N VAL A 61 4.58 8.79 6.39
CA VAL A 61 4.96 7.87 5.30
C VAL A 61 3.72 7.19 4.72
N GLY A 62 2.85 6.66 5.58
CA GLY A 62 1.59 6.02 5.17
C GLY A 62 0.68 6.94 4.38
N LEU A 63 0.50 8.20 4.85
CA LEU A 63 -0.29 9.21 4.14
C LEU A 63 0.29 9.55 2.77
N LYS A 64 1.59 9.77 2.67
CA LYS A 64 2.26 10.13 1.41
C LYS A 64 2.14 9.00 0.39
N ALA A 65 2.50 7.78 0.78
CA ALA A 65 2.43 6.60 -0.08
C ALA A 65 0.98 6.30 -0.51
N GLY A 66 0.04 6.33 0.41
CA GLY A 66 -1.37 6.06 0.12
C GLY A 66 -1.99 7.10 -0.79
N ARG A 67 -1.68 8.38 -0.61
CA ARG A 67 -2.15 9.46 -1.50
C ARG A 67 -1.64 9.27 -2.93
N GLU A 68 -0.37 8.97 -3.10
CA GLU A 68 0.23 8.72 -4.41
C GLU A 68 -0.37 7.47 -5.07
N PHE A 69 -0.54 6.38 -4.32
CA PHE A 69 -1.20 5.16 -4.80
C PHE A 69 -2.64 5.42 -5.26
N ILE A 70 -3.48 6.02 -4.41
CA ILE A 70 -4.89 6.29 -4.73
C ILE A 70 -5.01 7.18 -5.95
N ASN A 71 -4.19 8.23 -6.03
CA ASN A 71 -4.19 9.15 -7.19
C ASN A 71 -3.77 8.43 -8.48
N ALA A 72 -2.79 7.52 -8.41
CA ALA A 72 -2.34 6.72 -9.55
C ALA A 72 -3.44 5.74 -10.02
N VAL A 73 -4.20 5.14 -9.11
CA VAL A 73 -5.35 4.29 -9.46
C VAL A 73 -6.46 5.13 -10.08
N ARG A 74 -6.82 6.27 -9.47
CA ARG A 74 -7.90 7.15 -9.97
C ARG A 74 -7.59 7.78 -11.33
N SER A 75 -6.33 8.05 -11.62
CA SER A 75 -5.90 8.58 -12.94
C SER A 75 -5.67 7.49 -14.00
N GLY A 76 -5.86 6.21 -13.66
CA GLY A 76 -5.63 5.09 -14.57
C GLY A 76 -4.14 4.76 -14.80
N GLN A 77 -3.20 5.41 -14.12
CA GLN A 77 -1.78 5.09 -14.18
C GLN A 77 -1.47 3.70 -13.59
N VAL A 78 -2.25 3.29 -12.59
CA VAL A 78 -2.24 1.95 -12.02
C VAL A 78 -3.58 1.29 -12.33
N THR A 79 -3.55 0.19 -13.07
CA THR A 79 -4.77 -0.57 -13.38
C THR A 79 -5.29 -1.29 -12.14
N ALA A 80 -6.60 -1.58 -12.10
CA ALA A 80 -7.20 -2.35 -11.01
C ALA A 80 -6.54 -3.74 -10.83
N LYS A 81 -6.14 -4.38 -11.94
CA LYS A 81 -5.41 -5.66 -11.91
C LYS A 81 -4.06 -5.51 -11.20
N LEU A 82 -3.27 -4.50 -11.58
CA LEU A 82 -1.95 -4.26 -10.99
C LEU A 82 -2.06 -3.87 -9.52
N ALA A 83 -3.06 -3.03 -9.17
CA ALA A 83 -3.32 -2.68 -7.78
C ALA A 83 -3.60 -3.92 -6.91
N LYS A 84 -4.44 -4.87 -7.40
CA LYS A 84 -4.75 -6.12 -6.71
C LYS A 84 -3.56 -7.08 -6.58
N GLN A 85 -2.59 -7.01 -7.48
CA GLN A 85 -1.37 -7.83 -7.42
C GLN A 85 -0.36 -7.30 -6.42
N GLU A 86 -0.24 -5.97 -6.29
CA GLU A 86 0.83 -5.33 -5.54
C GLU A 86 0.41 -4.78 -4.16
N ALA A 87 -0.83 -4.37 -4.00
CA ALA A 87 -1.35 -3.89 -2.72
C ALA A 87 -2.13 -4.99 -1.97
N PRO A 88 -2.22 -4.91 -0.63
CA PRO A 88 -3.08 -5.78 0.17
C PRO A 88 -4.54 -5.69 -0.27
N ILE A 89 -5.27 -6.81 -0.15
CA ILE A 89 -6.68 -6.86 -0.54
C ILE A 89 -7.51 -5.84 0.26
N GLU A 90 -7.18 -5.64 1.52
CA GLU A 90 -7.83 -4.67 2.41
C GLU A 90 -7.73 -3.25 1.86
N VAL A 91 -6.60 -2.89 1.24
CA VAL A 91 -6.42 -1.58 0.60
C VAL A 91 -7.27 -1.49 -0.67
N THR A 92 -7.24 -2.53 -1.51
CA THR A 92 -7.92 -2.50 -2.82
C THR A 92 -9.44 -2.51 -2.70
N THR A 93 -10.00 -3.12 -1.65
CA THR A 93 -11.44 -3.12 -1.37
C THR A 93 -11.95 -1.78 -0.82
N LEU A 94 -11.04 -0.91 -0.35
CA LEU A 94 -11.37 0.40 0.20
C LEU A 94 -11.25 1.56 -0.80
N LEU A 95 -11.00 1.28 -2.10
CA LEU A 95 -10.71 2.31 -3.11
C LEU A 95 -11.95 3.04 -3.66
N GLU A 96 -13.15 2.72 -3.19
CA GLU A 96 -14.38 3.42 -3.55
C GLU A 96 -14.73 4.49 -2.52
N GLY A 97 -14.95 5.73 -3.00
CA GLY A 97 -15.32 6.84 -2.13
C GLY A 97 -15.14 8.21 -2.77
N PRO A 98 -15.64 9.27 -2.11
CA PRO A 98 -15.77 10.60 -2.72
C PRO A 98 -14.43 11.32 -2.90
N SER A 99 -13.45 11.10 -2.04
CA SER A 99 -12.17 11.82 -2.09
C SER A 99 -10.99 10.93 -1.71
N THR A 100 -9.78 11.33 -2.11
CA THR A 100 -8.54 10.66 -1.71
C THR A 100 -8.37 10.65 -0.20
N ASP A 101 -8.69 11.75 0.49
CA ASP A 101 -8.54 11.85 1.95
C ASP A 101 -9.52 10.95 2.69
N PHE A 102 -10.75 10.82 2.19
CA PHE A 102 -11.72 9.86 2.72
C PHE A 102 -11.20 8.42 2.63
N LEU A 103 -10.63 8.03 1.47
CA LEU A 103 -10.06 6.70 1.28
C LEU A 103 -8.85 6.46 2.17
N LEU A 104 -7.98 7.46 2.31
CA LEU A 104 -6.82 7.39 3.23
C LEU A 104 -7.25 7.19 4.68
N GLY A 105 -8.29 7.89 5.13
CA GLY A 105 -8.85 7.72 6.47
C GLY A 105 -9.36 6.29 6.70
N ARG A 106 -10.05 5.70 5.72
CA ARG A 106 -10.51 4.31 5.77
C ARG A 106 -9.35 3.31 5.82
N ILE A 107 -8.33 3.49 4.97
CA ILE A 107 -7.15 2.63 4.93
C ILE A 107 -6.40 2.73 6.27
N PHE A 108 -6.20 3.93 6.79
CA PHE A 108 -5.56 4.15 8.10
C PHE A 108 -6.32 3.44 9.23
N GLN A 109 -7.63 3.63 9.31
CA GLN A 109 -8.46 3.00 10.33
C GLN A 109 -8.41 1.47 10.22
N SER A 110 -8.55 0.92 9.01
CA SER A 110 -8.50 -0.54 8.81
C SER A 110 -7.14 -1.13 9.14
N ALA A 111 -6.05 -0.47 8.75
CA ALA A 111 -4.69 -0.93 9.07
C ALA A 111 -4.41 -0.87 10.58
N GLY A 112 -4.91 0.17 11.25
CA GLY A 112 -4.82 0.30 12.70
C GLY A 112 -5.59 -0.77 13.45
N LEU A 113 -6.82 -1.07 13.01
CA LEU A 113 -7.63 -2.14 13.59
C LEU A 113 -6.98 -3.51 13.37
N ASP A 114 -6.50 -3.82 12.18
CA ASP A 114 -5.78 -5.06 11.90
C ASP A 114 -4.50 -5.19 12.74
N ALA A 115 -3.76 -4.09 12.89
CA ALA A 115 -2.58 -4.06 13.76
C ALA A 115 -2.92 -4.31 15.24
N TYR A 116 -4.01 -3.73 15.73
CA TYR A 116 -4.54 -3.95 17.07
C TYR A 116 -4.99 -5.39 17.27
N ASP A 117 -5.78 -5.92 16.35
CA ASP A 117 -6.32 -7.27 16.41
C ASP A 117 -5.22 -8.34 16.47
N LYS A 118 -4.16 -8.17 15.69
CA LYS A 118 -2.96 -9.03 15.71
C LYS A 118 -2.21 -9.03 17.03
N ILE A 119 -2.39 -8.01 17.87
CA ILE A 119 -1.77 -7.95 19.20
C ILE A 119 -2.73 -8.50 20.26
N VAL A 120 -3.99 -8.07 20.23
CA VAL A 120 -4.95 -8.26 21.32
C VAL A 120 -5.81 -9.49 21.12
N LYS A 121 -6.21 -9.77 19.88
CA LYS A 121 -7.21 -10.77 19.56
C LYS A 121 -6.65 -12.04 18.89
N GLU A 122 -5.35 -12.04 18.56
CA GLU A 122 -4.72 -13.18 17.90
C GLU A 122 -3.55 -13.74 18.70
N GLU A 123 -3.42 -15.08 18.65
CA GLU A 123 -2.24 -15.77 19.10
C GLU A 123 -1.81 -16.79 18.04
N ASN A 124 -0.55 -16.68 17.59
CA ASN A 124 0.01 -17.52 16.52
C ASN A 124 -0.83 -17.53 15.23
N GLY A 125 -1.49 -16.40 14.90
CA GLY A 125 -2.34 -16.27 13.71
C GLY A 125 -3.75 -16.86 13.87
N ILE A 126 -4.11 -17.30 15.09
CA ILE A 126 -5.43 -17.84 15.40
C ILE A 126 -6.20 -16.80 16.20
N LEU A 127 -7.43 -16.49 15.76
CA LEU A 127 -8.32 -15.58 16.45
C LEU A 127 -8.76 -16.19 17.79
N LEU A 128 -8.58 -15.41 18.87
CA LEU A 128 -8.97 -15.80 20.21
C LEU A 128 -10.46 -15.54 20.47
N GLU A 129 -11.06 -16.39 21.30
CA GLU A 129 -12.37 -16.10 21.88
C GLU A 129 -12.34 -14.78 22.66
N PRO A 130 -13.43 -13.99 22.66
CA PRO A 130 -13.46 -12.68 23.32
C PRO A 130 -13.02 -12.69 24.79
N SER A 131 -13.33 -13.76 25.52
CA SER A 131 -12.92 -13.96 26.92
C SER A 131 -11.42 -14.15 27.11
N LYS A 132 -10.69 -14.44 26.03
CA LYS A 132 -9.24 -14.69 26.02
C LYS A 132 -8.46 -13.54 25.39
N TRP A 133 -9.11 -12.45 25.01
CA TRP A 133 -8.41 -11.30 24.48
C TRP A 133 -7.41 -10.74 25.49
N ILE A 134 -6.25 -10.39 25.00
CA ILE A 134 -5.15 -9.89 25.84
C ILE A 134 -5.51 -8.51 26.35
N ASN A 135 -5.53 -8.35 27.68
CA ASN A 135 -5.79 -7.08 28.37
C ASN A 135 -4.61 -6.66 29.26
N ASP A 136 -3.57 -7.49 29.38
CA ASP A 136 -2.33 -7.16 30.08
C ASP A 136 -1.53 -6.13 29.29
N LYS A 137 -1.34 -4.94 29.87
CA LYS A 137 -0.68 -3.80 29.22
C LYS A 137 0.78 -4.07 28.87
N GLU A 138 1.52 -4.77 29.73
CA GLU A 138 2.93 -5.05 29.49
C GLU A 138 3.08 -6.13 28.41
N LEU A 139 2.21 -7.12 28.38
CA LEU A 139 2.18 -8.12 27.33
C LEU A 139 1.81 -7.49 25.97
N ILE A 140 0.80 -6.60 25.93
CA ILE A 140 0.42 -5.83 24.73
C ILE A 140 1.62 -5.05 24.21
N LYS A 141 2.30 -4.31 25.08
CA LYS A 141 3.48 -3.52 24.75
C LYS A 141 4.61 -4.37 24.18
N THR A 142 4.90 -5.51 24.81
CA THR A 142 5.94 -6.44 24.37
C THR A 142 5.61 -7.05 23.00
N LYS A 143 4.37 -7.50 22.80
CA LYS A 143 3.91 -8.04 21.51
C LYS A 143 3.97 -6.98 20.41
N ALA A 144 3.54 -5.75 20.70
CA ALA A 144 3.61 -4.63 19.76
C ALA A 144 5.05 -4.30 19.37
N GLN A 145 5.98 -4.27 20.34
CA GLN A 145 7.40 -4.07 20.07
C GLN A 145 7.96 -5.19 19.17
N THR A 146 7.60 -6.43 19.43
CA THR A 146 8.01 -7.58 18.61
C THR A 146 7.46 -7.44 17.17
N ARG A 147 6.19 -7.07 16.99
CA ARG A 147 5.61 -6.83 15.66
C ARG A 147 6.27 -5.67 14.94
N TYR A 148 6.59 -4.59 15.65
CA TYR A 148 7.30 -3.43 15.11
C TYR A 148 8.67 -3.84 14.55
N LEU A 149 9.45 -4.64 15.29
CA LEU A 149 10.76 -5.12 14.87
C LEU A 149 10.67 -6.10 13.70
N ASN A 150 9.79 -7.10 13.80
CA ASN A 150 9.62 -8.12 12.76
C ASN A 150 9.02 -7.54 11.47
N GLY A 151 8.21 -6.50 11.57
CA GLY A 151 7.67 -5.74 10.44
C GLY A 151 8.69 -4.83 9.75
N ASN A 152 9.91 -4.78 10.26
CA ASN A 152 10.99 -3.90 9.76
C ASN A 152 10.53 -2.44 9.60
N CYS A 153 9.75 -1.96 10.58
CA CYS A 153 9.08 -0.67 10.54
C CYS A 153 10.04 0.51 10.40
N ALA A 154 11.24 0.42 10.99
CA ALA A 154 12.25 1.46 10.87
C ALA A 154 12.69 1.70 9.40
N ALA A 155 12.79 0.64 8.59
CA ALA A 155 13.22 0.76 7.20
C ALA A 155 12.16 1.41 6.28
N LEU A 156 10.88 1.44 6.68
CA LEU A 156 9.84 2.11 5.89
C LEU A 156 10.07 3.62 5.81
N LYS A 157 10.59 4.25 6.86
CA LYS A 157 10.91 5.68 6.88
C LYS A 157 11.98 6.05 5.87
N GLU A 158 13.03 5.23 5.78
CA GLU A 158 14.17 5.52 4.90
C GLU A 158 13.83 5.40 3.41
N LYS A 159 12.91 4.51 3.03
CA LYS A 159 12.52 4.31 1.62
C LYS A 159 11.86 5.55 1.01
N VAL A 160 11.02 6.24 1.77
CA VAL A 160 10.29 7.42 1.27
C VAL A 160 11.20 8.64 1.17
N ASP A 161 12.18 8.80 2.08
CA ASP A 161 13.13 9.89 2.03
C ASP A 161 14.10 9.79 0.85
N ARG A 162 14.51 8.57 0.47
CA ARG A 162 15.35 8.31 -0.72
C ARG A 162 14.62 8.59 -2.03
N GLY A 163 13.34 8.20 -2.14
CA GLY A 163 12.51 8.47 -3.32
C GLY A 163 12.27 9.97 -3.58
N GLY A 164 12.25 10.78 -2.54
CA GLY A 164 12.13 12.26 -2.64
C GLY A 164 13.39 12.98 -3.13
N LYS A 165 14.58 12.42 -2.85
CA LYS A 165 15.86 13.06 -3.20
C LYS A 165 16.32 12.80 -4.64
N SER A 166 15.79 11.78 -5.31
CA SER A 166 16.17 11.44 -6.69
C SER A 166 15.65 12.45 -7.74
N LYS A 167 14.62 13.23 -7.44
CA LYS A 167 14.00 14.17 -8.39
C LYS A 167 14.60 15.59 -8.40
N THR A 168 15.57 15.89 -7.54
CA THR A 168 16.15 17.26 -7.41
C THR A 168 17.53 17.42 -8.03
N LYS A 169 18.06 16.43 -8.78
CA LYS A 169 19.36 16.53 -9.46
C LYS A 169 19.21 16.43 -10.98
N SER A 170 18.35 17.26 -11.56
CA SER A 170 18.31 17.48 -13.00
C SER A 170 17.85 18.92 -13.24
N ASN A 171 18.76 19.83 -13.07
CA ASN A 171 18.79 21.14 -13.70
C ASN A 171 20.26 21.52 -13.93
#